data_0400f47e06fd2ee7dbd95333fc6224d1
#
_entry.id   0400f47e06fd2ee7dbd95333fc6224d1
#
_cell.length_a   1.000
_cell.length_b   1.000
_cell.length_c   1.000
_cell.angle_alpha   90.00
_cell.angle_beta   90.00
_cell.angle_gamma   90.00
#
_symmetry.space_group_name_H-M   'P 1'
#
loop_
_entity.id
_entity.type
_entity.pdbx_description
1 polymer ?
#
loop_
_entity_poly.entity_id
_entity_poly.type
_entity_poly.pdbx_seq_one_letter_code
_entity_poly.pdbx_strand_id
1 'polypeptide(L)'
;MIRLYRNVVSGHCHRVELLLSLLGLPFEKVELNFLKQEHKSPQMLRMNPRGRVPVLKDGDFVVFESLACLLYLDRKYPEPPLFGRTPEEAGTIMRVICEYQAYAEHHLMEIVHAVFFENMDERAEEVTRAMHVVAGEARTIEG
;
A
#
# COMPACT_ATOMS: atom_id res chain seq x y z
N MET A 1 11.94 1.58 -17.94
CA MET A 1 10.62 0.89 -17.89
C MET A 1 10.31 0.57 -16.45
N ILE A 2 9.13 0.99 -15.98
CA ILE A 2 8.69 0.76 -14.61
C ILE A 2 8.16 -0.68 -14.49
N ARG A 3 8.56 -1.39 -13.43
CA ARG A 3 8.04 -2.69 -13.03
C ARG A 3 7.47 -2.63 -11.63
N LEU A 4 6.26 -3.13 -11.45
CA LEU A 4 5.62 -3.26 -10.15
C LEU A 4 5.53 -4.75 -9.79
N TYR A 5 6.35 -5.19 -8.83
CA TYR A 5 6.25 -6.51 -8.23
C TYR A 5 5.13 -6.48 -7.19
N ARG A 6 4.12 -7.31 -7.41
CA ARG A 6 2.86 -7.22 -6.68
C ARG A 6 2.24 -8.59 -6.39
N ASN A 7 1.21 -8.57 -5.57
CA ASN A 7 0.27 -9.69 -5.42
C ASN A 7 -1.16 -9.15 -5.50
N VAL A 8 -2.05 -9.90 -6.14
CA VAL A 8 -3.42 -9.48 -6.46
C VAL A 8 -4.28 -9.17 -5.24
N VAL A 9 -4.03 -9.78 -4.08
CA VAL A 9 -4.81 -9.52 -2.86
C VAL A 9 -4.24 -8.39 -1.99
N SER A 10 -3.12 -7.79 -2.40
CA SER A 10 -2.46 -6.76 -1.59
C SER A 10 -3.01 -5.35 -1.87
N GLY A 11 -3.74 -4.77 -0.93
CA GLY A 11 -4.19 -3.37 -0.98
C GLY A 11 -3.03 -2.38 -1.13
N HIS A 12 -1.88 -2.65 -0.51
CA HIS A 12 -0.67 -1.83 -0.66
C HIS A 12 -0.14 -1.83 -2.11
N CYS A 13 -0.29 -2.94 -2.84
CA CYS A 13 0.07 -3.00 -4.26
C CYS A 13 -0.93 -2.21 -5.11
N HIS A 14 -2.22 -2.33 -4.79
CA HIS A 14 -3.27 -1.64 -5.53
C HIS A 14 -3.14 -0.13 -5.45
N ARG A 15 -2.74 0.46 -4.30
CA ARG A 15 -2.53 1.92 -4.20
C ARG A 15 -1.42 2.42 -5.12
N VAL A 16 -0.33 1.66 -5.29
CA VAL A 16 0.77 2.02 -6.22
C VAL A 16 0.33 1.84 -7.66
N GLU A 17 -0.39 0.76 -7.96
CA GLU A 17 -0.95 0.50 -9.29
C GLU A 17 -1.95 1.59 -9.70
N LEU A 18 -2.83 2.01 -8.78
CA LEU A 18 -3.78 3.09 -9.01
C LEU A 18 -3.06 4.39 -9.38
N LEU A 19 -2.01 4.76 -8.64
CA LEU A 19 -1.24 5.95 -8.94
C LEU A 19 -0.56 5.88 -10.31
N LEU A 20 0.10 4.76 -10.64
CA LEU A 20 0.71 4.57 -11.95
C LEU A 20 -0.33 4.74 -13.09
N SER A 21 -1.54 4.23 -12.86
CA SER A 21 -2.65 4.37 -13.81
C SER A 21 -3.17 5.80 -13.91
N LEU A 22 -3.32 6.51 -12.79
CA LEU A 22 -3.73 7.92 -12.74
C LEU A 22 -2.73 8.84 -13.46
N LEU A 23 -1.45 8.55 -13.32
CA LEU A 23 -0.38 9.27 -14.01
C LEU A 23 -0.26 8.88 -15.49
N GLY A 24 -1.02 7.90 -15.98
CA GLY A 24 -0.94 7.41 -17.36
C GLY A 24 0.42 6.78 -17.71
N LEU A 25 1.16 6.30 -16.72
CA LEU A 25 2.50 5.75 -16.92
C LEU A 25 2.43 4.29 -17.38
N PRO A 26 3.15 3.91 -18.44
CA PRO A 26 3.26 2.52 -18.82
C PRO A 26 4.14 1.76 -17.82
N PHE A 27 3.65 0.63 -17.33
CA PHE A 27 4.38 -0.22 -16.39
C PHE A 27 4.06 -1.70 -16.61
N GLU A 28 5.01 -2.55 -16.23
CA GLU A 28 4.89 -4.01 -16.24
C GLU A 28 4.45 -4.48 -14.85
N LYS A 29 3.38 -5.29 -14.79
CA LYS A 29 2.96 -5.97 -13.57
C LYS A 29 3.68 -7.31 -13.46
N VAL A 30 4.46 -7.49 -12.40
CA VAL A 30 5.11 -8.77 -12.08
C VAL A 30 4.36 -9.39 -10.91
N GLU A 31 3.43 -10.30 -11.23
CA GLU A 31 2.66 -11.02 -10.22
C GLU A 31 3.52 -12.04 -9.49
N LEU A 32 3.47 -12.02 -8.16
CA LEU A 32 4.17 -12.97 -7.30
C LEU A 32 3.20 -13.91 -6.62
N ASN A 33 3.44 -15.20 -6.79
CA ASN A 33 2.65 -16.24 -6.14
C ASN A 33 3.13 -16.44 -4.69
N PHE A 34 2.30 -16.06 -3.72
CA PHE A 34 2.62 -16.16 -2.30
C PHE A 34 2.61 -17.61 -1.80
N LEU A 35 1.79 -18.48 -2.37
CA LEU A 35 1.79 -19.90 -2.03
C LEU A 35 3.10 -20.59 -2.44
N LYS A 36 3.71 -20.13 -3.55
CA LYS A 36 5.03 -20.60 -4.00
C LYS A 36 6.19 -19.83 -3.34
N GLN A 37 5.92 -18.95 -2.38
CA GLN A 37 6.94 -18.15 -1.70
C GLN A 37 7.80 -17.28 -2.65
N GLU A 38 7.30 -16.88 -3.83
CA GLU A 38 8.07 -16.12 -4.82
C GLU A 38 8.54 -14.77 -4.30
N HIS A 39 7.76 -14.15 -3.37
CA HIS A 39 8.15 -12.92 -2.66
C HIS A 39 9.35 -13.11 -1.72
N LYS A 40 9.72 -14.37 -1.42
CA LYS A 40 10.91 -14.74 -0.62
C LYS A 40 12.06 -15.26 -1.46
N SER A 41 11.94 -15.22 -2.79
CA SER A 41 13.04 -15.63 -3.68
C SER A 41 14.30 -14.79 -3.47
N PRO A 42 15.49 -15.33 -3.75
CA PRO A 42 16.74 -14.57 -3.62
C PRO A 42 16.74 -13.26 -4.42
N GLN A 43 16.06 -13.24 -5.57
CA GLN A 43 15.93 -12.03 -6.38
C GLN A 43 15.10 -10.96 -5.65
N MET A 44 13.96 -11.36 -5.09
CA MET A 44 13.08 -10.43 -4.36
C MET A 44 13.74 -9.94 -3.07
N LEU A 45 14.42 -10.81 -2.32
CA LEU A 45 15.11 -10.44 -1.08
C LEU A 45 16.28 -9.47 -1.32
N ARG A 46 16.91 -9.48 -2.49
CA ARG A 46 17.91 -8.46 -2.86
C ARG A 46 17.25 -7.09 -3.10
N MET A 47 16.02 -7.04 -3.61
CA MET A 47 15.28 -5.80 -3.84
C MET A 47 14.57 -5.29 -2.57
N ASN A 48 13.97 -6.20 -1.81
CA ASN A 48 13.33 -5.90 -0.54
C ASN A 48 13.67 -7.00 0.49
N PRO A 49 14.62 -6.75 1.39
CA PRO A 49 15.03 -7.74 2.40
C PRO A 49 13.91 -8.23 3.32
N ARG A 50 12.80 -7.47 3.43
CA ARG A 50 11.61 -7.89 4.19
C ARG A 50 10.81 -8.96 3.45
N GLY A 51 11.04 -9.16 2.14
CA GLY A 51 10.29 -10.09 1.30
C GLY A 51 8.81 -9.77 1.30
N ARG A 52 8.47 -8.50 1.12
CA ARG A 52 7.08 -7.99 1.03
C ARG A 52 6.89 -7.26 -0.28
N VAL A 53 5.63 -7.05 -0.65
CA VAL A 53 5.20 -6.27 -1.80
C VAL A 53 4.36 -5.07 -1.32
N PRO A 54 4.29 -3.97 -2.09
CA PRO A 54 4.87 -3.75 -3.41
C PRO A 54 6.38 -3.55 -3.40
N VAL A 55 7.02 -3.85 -4.53
CA VAL A 55 8.35 -3.35 -4.88
C VAL A 55 8.24 -2.68 -6.24
N LEU A 56 8.66 -1.44 -6.33
CA LEU A 56 8.72 -0.67 -7.56
C LEU A 56 10.16 -0.63 -8.06
N LYS A 57 10.37 -1.02 -9.32
CA LYS A 57 11.66 -0.90 -9.98
C LYS A 57 11.52 0.00 -11.19
N ASP A 58 12.35 1.06 -11.27
CA ASP A 58 12.38 2.00 -12.39
C ASP A 58 13.82 2.14 -12.90
N GLY A 59 14.11 1.47 -14.00
CA GLY A 59 15.50 1.28 -14.44
C GLY A 59 16.28 0.50 -13.38
N ASP A 60 17.34 1.12 -12.86
CA ASP A 60 18.16 0.54 -11.79
C ASP A 60 17.70 0.93 -10.37
N PHE A 61 16.84 1.94 -10.27
CA PHE A 61 16.30 2.36 -8.98
C PHE A 61 15.22 1.39 -8.48
N VAL A 62 15.34 1.02 -7.20
CA VAL A 62 14.38 0.13 -6.54
C VAL A 62 13.90 0.80 -5.26
N VAL A 63 12.58 0.83 -5.07
CA VAL A 63 11.95 1.32 -3.84
C VAL A 63 10.82 0.36 -3.41
N PHE A 64 10.71 0.17 -2.12
CA PHE A 64 9.63 -0.58 -1.48
C PHE A 64 9.04 0.27 -0.35
N GLU A 65 8.01 -0.22 0.35
CA GLU A 65 7.02 0.51 1.13
C GLU A 65 6.10 1.33 0.23
N SER A 66 4.82 1.01 0.24
CA SER A 66 3.87 1.59 -0.73
C SER A 66 3.85 3.12 -0.71
N LEU A 67 3.91 3.76 0.47
CA LEU A 67 3.98 5.23 0.57
C LEU A 67 5.26 5.80 -0.01
N ALA A 68 6.38 5.14 0.19
CA ALA A 68 7.65 5.56 -0.43
C ALA A 68 7.58 5.44 -1.96
N CYS A 69 6.91 4.40 -2.49
CA CYS A 69 6.65 4.28 -3.92
C CYS A 69 5.78 5.44 -4.43
N LEU A 70 4.70 5.80 -3.70
CA LEU A 70 3.84 6.92 -4.07
C LEU A 70 4.61 8.25 -4.05
N LEU A 71 5.38 8.52 -3.00
CA LEU A 71 6.19 9.73 -2.90
C LEU A 71 7.24 9.81 -4.02
N TYR A 72 7.90 8.70 -4.33
CA TYR A 72 8.84 8.65 -5.46
C TYR A 72 8.19 9.02 -6.77
N LEU A 73 7.01 8.44 -7.06
CA LEU A 73 6.27 8.72 -8.29
C LEU A 73 5.80 10.18 -8.36
N ASP A 74 5.26 10.72 -7.27
CA ASP A 74 4.84 12.12 -7.17
C ASP A 74 6.00 13.08 -7.44
N ARG A 75 7.17 12.83 -6.85
CA ARG A 75 8.35 13.68 -7.06
C ARG A 75 8.94 13.58 -8.46
N LYS A 76 8.84 12.42 -9.09
CA LYS A 76 9.33 12.20 -10.46
C LYS A 76 8.35 12.70 -11.51
N TYR A 77 7.05 12.63 -11.23
CA TYR A 77 5.95 13.03 -12.09
C TYR A 77 4.99 13.95 -11.30
N PRO A 78 5.33 15.22 -11.14
CA PRO A 78 4.70 16.12 -10.16
C PRO A 78 3.30 16.62 -10.56
N GLU A 79 2.73 16.15 -11.66
CA GLU A 79 1.41 16.54 -12.12
C GLU A 79 0.50 15.30 -12.34
N PRO A 80 -0.63 15.23 -11.66
CA PRO A 80 -1.10 16.10 -10.57
C PRO A 80 -0.30 15.90 -9.26
N PRO A 81 -0.13 16.95 -8.42
CA PRO A 81 0.63 16.87 -7.17
C PRO A 81 -0.18 16.17 -6.10
N LEU A 82 0.15 14.92 -5.78
CA LEU A 82 -0.59 14.11 -4.80
C LEU A 82 -0.18 14.42 -3.35
N PHE A 83 1.06 14.86 -3.16
CA PHE A 83 1.58 15.23 -1.85
C PHE A 83 1.59 16.74 -1.62
N GLY A 84 0.76 17.48 -2.38
CA GLY A 84 0.58 18.92 -2.25
C GLY A 84 1.68 19.75 -2.91
N ARG A 85 1.37 21.04 -3.13
CA ARG A 85 2.28 22.03 -3.72
C ARG A 85 2.94 22.92 -2.66
N THR A 86 2.27 23.11 -1.53
CA THR A 86 2.75 23.94 -0.42
C THR A 86 3.15 23.11 0.79
N PRO A 87 3.98 23.63 1.71
CA PRO A 87 4.29 22.95 2.96
C PRO A 87 3.05 22.62 3.79
N GLU A 88 2.04 23.49 3.80
CA GLU A 88 0.79 23.32 4.52
C GLU A 88 -0.04 22.17 3.95
N GLU A 89 -0.18 22.10 2.62
CA GLU A 89 -0.84 20.99 1.93
C GLU A 89 -0.12 19.67 2.20
N ALA A 90 1.20 19.66 2.05
CA ALA A 90 2.00 18.47 2.30
C ALA A 90 1.90 17.99 3.76
N GLY A 91 1.91 18.93 4.72
CA GLY A 91 1.73 18.65 6.14
C GLY A 91 0.35 18.04 6.42
N THR A 92 -0.70 18.61 5.84
CA THR A 92 -2.08 18.12 6.00
C THR A 92 -2.24 16.70 5.42
N ILE A 93 -1.73 16.48 4.20
CA ILE A 93 -1.79 15.16 3.55
C ILE A 93 -1.03 14.12 4.37
N MET A 94 0.19 14.45 4.82
CA MET A 94 0.99 13.53 5.64
C MET A 94 0.35 13.26 7.01
N ARG A 95 -0.32 14.24 7.62
CA ARG A 95 -1.08 14.02 8.85
C ARG A 95 -2.15 12.93 8.65
N VAL A 96 -2.99 13.05 7.61
CA VAL A 96 -4.03 12.06 7.29
C VAL A 96 -3.45 10.68 7.04
N ILE A 97 -2.34 10.60 6.30
CA ILE A 97 -1.64 9.33 6.04
C ILE A 97 -1.13 8.71 7.34
N CYS A 98 -0.52 9.51 8.22
CA CYS A 98 -0.01 9.04 9.51
C CYS A 98 -1.14 8.59 10.44
N GLU A 99 -2.24 9.33 10.50
CA GLU A 99 -3.44 8.95 11.28
C GLU A 99 -4.00 7.61 10.81
N TYR A 100 -4.19 7.45 9.49
CA TYR A 100 -4.62 6.17 8.92
C TYR A 100 -3.68 5.02 9.31
N GLN A 101 -2.38 5.20 9.14
CA GLN A 101 -1.40 4.16 9.48
C GLN A 101 -1.34 3.82 10.96
N ALA A 102 -1.44 4.84 11.82
CA ALA A 102 -1.31 4.66 13.26
C ALA A 102 -2.57 4.06 13.90
N TYR A 103 -3.76 4.40 13.40
CA TYR A 103 -5.00 4.15 14.11
C TYR A 103 -6.00 3.25 13.35
N ALA A 104 -5.94 3.20 12.01
CA ALA A 104 -6.91 2.45 11.21
C ALA A 104 -6.30 1.23 10.49
N GLU A 105 -5.09 1.33 9.95
CA GLU A 105 -4.52 0.33 9.03
C GLU A 105 -4.39 -1.06 9.67
N HIS A 106 -3.98 -1.15 10.94
CA HIS A 106 -3.85 -2.43 11.65
C HIS A 106 -5.20 -3.16 11.72
N HIS A 107 -6.25 -2.46 12.14
CA HIS A 107 -7.59 -3.02 12.26
C HIS A 107 -8.19 -3.40 10.90
N LEU A 108 -7.92 -2.60 9.85
CA LEU A 108 -8.30 -2.96 8.49
C LEU A 108 -7.61 -4.25 8.05
N MET A 109 -6.35 -4.45 8.39
CA MET A 109 -5.61 -5.67 8.08
C MET A 109 -6.13 -6.89 8.85
N GLU A 110 -6.63 -6.75 10.08
CA GLU A 110 -7.32 -7.83 10.82
C GLU A 110 -8.55 -8.31 10.04
N ILE A 111 -9.37 -7.38 9.52
CA ILE A 111 -10.54 -7.70 8.69
C ILE A 111 -10.11 -8.42 7.42
N VAL A 112 -9.13 -7.89 6.70
CA VAL A 112 -8.62 -8.47 5.45
C VAL A 112 -8.08 -9.89 5.69
N HIS A 113 -7.33 -10.11 6.77
CA HIS A 113 -6.81 -11.43 7.10
C HIS A 113 -7.92 -12.44 7.40
N ALA A 114 -8.91 -12.05 8.19
CA ALA A 114 -10.05 -12.92 8.50
C ALA A 114 -10.84 -13.31 7.25
N VAL A 115 -11.04 -12.35 6.31
CA VAL A 115 -11.81 -12.58 5.07
C VAL A 115 -11.07 -13.46 4.07
N PHE A 116 -9.76 -13.27 3.88
CA PHE A 116 -9.01 -13.89 2.78
C PHE A 116 -8.14 -15.07 3.17
N PHE A 117 -7.77 -15.22 4.44
CA PHE A 117 -6.75 -16.18 4.87
C PHE A 117 -7.16 -17.05 6.07
N GLU A 118 -8.24 -16.70 6.76
CA GLU A 118 -8.68 -17.36 7.98
C GLU A 118 -10.18 -17.66 7.94
N ASN A 119 -10.69 -18.29 8.99
CA ASN A 119 -12.13 -18.52 9.12
C ASN A 119 -12.80 -17.30 9.75
N MET A 120 -13.59 -16.57 8.98
CA MET A 120 -14.32 -15.39 9.43
C MET A 120 -15.24 -15.67 10.63
N ASP A 121 -15.88 -16.86 10.66
CA ASP A 121 -16.82 -17.21 11.73
C ASP A 121 -16.11 -17.39 13.07
N GLU A 122 -14.89 -17.93 13.08
CA GLU A 122 -14.09 -18.09 14.29
C GLU A 122 -13.56 -16.75 14.85
N ARG A 123 -13.50 -15.70 14.00
CA ARG A 123 -12.98 -14.38 14.37
C ARG A 123 -14.05 -13.27 14.31
N ALA A 124 -15.34 -13.65 14.31
CA ALA A 124 -16.43 -12.69 14.10
C ALA A 124 -16.43 -11.52 15.11
N GLU A 125 -16.13 -11.79 16.40
CA GLU A 125 -16.05 -10.72 17.40
C GLU A 125 -14.89 -9.75 17.18
N GLU A 126 -13.72 -10.29 16.80
CA GLU A 126 -12.53 -9.46 16.49
C GLU A 126 -12.78 -8.60 15.25
N VAL A 127 -13.34 -9.20 14.20
CA VAL A 127 -13.71 -8.49 12.97
C VAL A 127 -14.73 -7.38 13.26
N THR A 128 -15.77 -7.67 14.05
CA THR A 128 -16.78 -6.67 14.44
C THR A 128 -16.14 -5.51 15.19
N ARG A 129 -15.24 -5.79 16.13
CA ARG A 129 -14.50 -4.77 16.87
C ARG A 129 -13.63 -3.91 15.94
N ALA A 130 -12.86 -4.56 15.05
CA ALA A 130 -12.03 -3.88 14.07
C ALA A 130 -12.85 -2.98 13.13
N MET A 131 -14.00 -3.44 12.67
CA MET A 131 -14.93 -2.64 11.85
C MET A 131 -15.42 -1.37 12.57
N HIS A 132 -15.76 -1.48 13.86
CA HIS A 132 -16.16 -0.31 14.66
C HIS A 132 -15.02 0.70 14.81
N VAL A 133 -13.80 0.25 15.04
CA VAL A 133 -12.63 1.13 15.15
C VAL A 133 -12.39 1.82 13.81
N VAL A 134 -12.31 1.07 12.71
CA VAL A 134 -12.08 1.64 11.36
C VAL A 134 -13.15 2.67 11.00
N ALA A 135 -14.43 2.37 11.28
CA ALA A 135 -15.53 3.32 11.04
C ALA A 135 -15.46 4.57 11.93
N GLY A 136 -14.94 4.44 13.16
CA GLY A 136 -14.68 5.56 14.05
C GLY A 136 -13.57 6.46 13.54
N GLU A 137 -12.45 5.86 13.18
CA GLU A 137 -11.29 6.59 12.63
C GLU A 137 -11.61 7.28 11.30
N ALA A 138 -12.37 6.65 10.41
CA ALA A 138 -12.82 7.29 9.18
C ALA A 138 -13.56 8.59 9.45
N ARG A 139 -14.50 8.61 10.41
CA ARG A 139 -15.23 9.83 10.81
C ARG A 139 -14.31 10.88 11.41
N THR A 140 -13.29 10.48 12.16
CA THR A 140 -12.32 11.39 12.77
C THR A 140 -11.44 12.07 11.72
N ILE A 141 -11.06 11.33 10.67
CA ILE A 141 -10.24 11.84 9.57
C ILE A 141 -11.03 12.80 8.66
N GLU A 142 -12.34 12.53 8.47
CA GLU A 142 -13.22 13.35 7.64
C GLU A 142 -13.63 14.67 8.31
N GLY A 143 -13.67 14.73 9.63
CA GLY A 143 -14.21 15.82 10.44
C GLY A 143 -13.38 17.01 10.64
#